data_e78c5255d22fecf670fc9cddd9704243
#
_entry.id   e78c5255d22fecf670fc9cddd9704243
#
_cell.length_a   1.000
_cell.length_b   1.000
_cell.length_c   1.000
_cell.angle_alpha   90.00
_cell.angle_beta   90.00
_cell.angle_gamma   90.00
#
_symmetry.space_group_name_H-M   'P 1'
#
loop_
_entity.id
_entity.type
_entity.pdbx_description
1 polymer ?
#
loop_
_entity_poly.entity_id
_entity_poly.type
_entity_poly.pdbx_seq_one_letter_code
_entity_poly.pdbx_strand_id
1 'polypeptide(L)'
;MVLPIYTYGQPVLRKVAKDIPLDYPDLKELIQDMFETNTASDGVGLAAPQIGKSIRVVIVDLDVLSDTFPEYKDYRHAFINGHILEYDDSETETMEEGCLSLPGLHENVTRAKRIYVKWLDENLVEHEEWVDGYLARVIQHEFDHLEGRVFTDRLTPFRKQMITSKLKALLQGKIRCHYRVEAPRK
;
A
#
# COMPACT_ATOMS: atom_id res chain seq x y z
N MET A 1 8.50 6.10 15.58
CA MET A 1 9.40 6.98 14.76
C MET A 1 8.82 7.14 13.37
N VAL A 2 8.70 8.36 12.88
CA VAL A 2 8.24 8.61 11.50
C VAL A 2 9.41 8.39 10.53
N LEU A 3 9.19 7.51 9.55
CA LEU A 3 10.18 7.10 8.55
C LEU A 3 9.95 7.83 7.23
N PRO A 4 10.98 8.00 6.38
CA PRO A 4 10.78 8.57 5.06
C PRO A 4 10.08 7.59 4.12
N ILE A 5 9.23 8.12 3.25
CA ILE A 5 8.53 7.35 2.20
C ILE A 5 9.42 7.28 0.96
N TYR A 6 9.71 6.06 0.50
CA TYR A 6 10.39 5.81 -0.76
C TYR A 6 9.44 6.07 -1.92
N THR A 7 9.87 6.86 -2.88
CA THR A 7 9.02 7.31 -3.97
C THR A 7 9.28 6.60 -5.28
N TYR A 8 8.34 6.72 -6.20
CA TYR A 8 8.38 6.12 -7.53
C TYR A 8 9.75 6.27 -8.20
N GLY A 9 10.30 5.16 -8.69
CA GLY A 9 11.64 5.06 -9.24
C GLY A 9 12.67 4.45 -8.29
N GLN A 10 12.39 4.36 -7.00
CA GLN A 10 13.24 3.63 -6.06
C GLN A 10 13.18 2.13 -6.36
N PRO A 11 14.33 1.45 -6.51
CA PRO A 11 14.37 0.03 -6.89
C PRO A 11 13.58 -0.91 -5.96
N VAL A 12 13.53 -0.59 -4.65
CA VAL A 12 12.80 -1.40 -3.66
C VAL A 12 11.31 -1.55 -4.01
N LEU A 13 10.71 -0.55 -4.66
CA LEU A 13 9.29 -0.57 -5.05
C LEU A 13 9.00 -1.55 -6.20
N ARG A 14 10.02 -2.03 -6.89
CA ARG A 14 9.89 -2.98 -8.00
C ARG A 14 10.33 -4.40 -7.64
N LYS A 15 10.76 -4.63 -6.41
CA LYS A 15 11.10 -5.96 -5.91
C LYS A 15 9.85 -6.69 -5.42
N VAL A 16 9.85 -8.02 -5.59
CA VAL A 16 8.89 -8.88 -4.90
C VAL A 16 9.36 -9.05 -3.47
N ALA A 17 8.53 -8.62 -2.53
CA ALA A 17 8.83 -8.71 -1.11
C ALA A 17 8.77 -10.16 -0.61
N LYS A 18 9.59 -10.47 0.37
CA LYS A 18 9.71 -11.83 0.94
C LYS A 18 8.94 -11.96 2.24
N ASP A 19 8.41 -13.16 2.48
CA ASP A 19 7.89 -13.55 3.78
C ASP A 19 8.98 -13.40 4.83
N ILE A 20 8.59 -13.02 6.05
CA ILE A 20 9.47 -12.94 7.20
C ILE A 20 9.25 -14.14 8.13
N PRO A 21 10.29 -14.56 8.88
CA PRO A 21 10.13 -15.58 9.91
C PRO A 21 9.31 -15.02 11.09
N LEU A 22 8.69 -15.91 11.88
CA LEU A 22 7.86 -15.51 13.02
C LEU A 22 8.65 -14.80 14.13
N ASP A 23 9.97 -15.05 14.19
CA ASP A 23 10.90 -14.42 15.12
C ASP A 23 11.64 -13.21 14.53
N TYR A 24 11.08 -12.60 13.48
CA TYR A 24 11.68 -11.42 12.84
C TYR A 24 11.94 -10.33 13.90
N PRO A 25 13.20 -9.84 14.00
CA PRO A 25 13.59 -8.93 15.08
C PRO A 25 12.88 -7.57 14.99
N ASP A 26 12.45 -7.05 16.14
CA ASP A 26 11.85 -5.74 16.30
C ASP A 26 10.57 -5.52 15.45
N LEU A 27 9.82 -6.59 15.17
CA LEU A 27 8.62 -6.53 14.33
C LEU A 27 7.56 -5.58 14.90
N LYS A 28 7.33 -5.60 16.22
CA LYS A 28 6.37 -4.71 16.88
C LYS A 28 6.74 -3.24 16.72
N GLU A 29 8.02 -2.92 16.88
CA GLU A 29 8.54 -1.57 16.69
C GLU A 29 8.39 -1.12 15.23
N LEU A 30 8.69 -2.00 14.26
CA LEU A 30 8.51 -1.73 12.85
C LEU A 30 7.05 -1.41 12.53
N ILE A 31 6.11 -2.21 13.01
CA ILE A 31 4.67 -2.01 12.79
C ILE A 31 4.23 -0.66 13.39
N GLN A 32 4.69 -0.34 14.59
CA GLN A 32 4.40 0.95 15.23
C GLN A 32 4.95 2.11 14.39
N ASP A 33 6.20 2.02 13.95
CA ASP A 33 6.82 3.04 13.09
C ASP A 33 6.06 3.21 11.77
N MET A 34 5.56 2.11 11.20
CA MET A 34 4.73 2.16 9.99
C MET A 34 3.40 2.88 10.24
N PHE A 35 2.72 2.61 11.35
CA PHE A 35 1.49 3.33 11.71
C PHE A 35 1.76 4.82 11.95
N GLU A 36 2.81 5.16 12.67
CA GLU A 36 3.19 6.57 12.90
C GLU A 36 3.49 7.30 11.59
N THR A 37 4.22 6.64 10.69
CA THR A 37 4.56 7.17 9.36
C THR A 37 3.31 7.37 8.52
N ASN A 38 2.40 6.38 8.51
CA ASN A 38 1.12 6.46 7.82
C ASN A 38 0.27 7.62 8.31
N THR A 39 0.13 7.78 9.63
CA THR A 39 -0.64 8.87 10.25
C THR A 39 -0.03 10.23 9.92
N ALA A 40 1.28 10.38 10.02
CA ALA A 40 1.98 11.63 9.71
C ALA A 40 1.89 12.01 8.22
N SER A 41 1.61 11.05 7.36
CA SER A 41 1.51 11.24 5.89
C SER A 41 0.06 11.27 5.39
N ASP A 42 -0.93 11.19 6.29
CA ASP A 42 -2.37 11.16 5.98
C ASP A 42 -2.78 9.96 5.10
N GLY A 43 -2.13 8.82 5.32
CA GLY A 43 -2.42 7.58 4.59
C GLY A 43 -3.51 6.73 5.23
N VAL A 44 -4.03 5.78 4.47
CA VAL A 44 -4.97 4.73 4.92
C VAL A 44 -4.33 3.35 4.98
N GLY A 45 -3.12 3.23 4.51
CA GLY A 45 -2.33 2.01 4.49
C GLY A 45 -0.90 2.28 4.05
N LEU A 46 0.00 1.37 4.39
CA LEU A 46 1.43 1.47 4.07
C LEU A 46 2.04 0.08 3.98
N ALA A 47 2.83 -0.15 2.95
CA ALA A 47 3.58 -1.39 2.76
C ALA A 47 5.07 -1.18 3.09
N ALA A 48 5.72 -2.20 3.63
CA ALA A 48 7.13 -2.12 4.02
C ALA A 48 8.07 -1.69 2.89
N PRO A 49 7.87 -2.08 1.61
CA PRO A 49 8.67 -1.53 0.52
C PRO A 49 8.65 -0.01 0.43
N GLN A 50 7.56 0.63 0.82
CA GLN A 50 7.44 2.10 0.82
C GLN A 50 8.29 2.79 1.90
N ILE A 51 8.83 2.04 2.83
CA ILE A 51 9.81 2.51 3.81
C ILE A 51 11.19 1.85 3.61
N GLY A 52 11.44 1.30 2.43
CA GLY A 52 12.73 0.77 2.02
C GLY A 52 13.00 -0.69 2.41
N LYS A 53 12.00 -1.43 2.88
CA LYS A 53 12.15 -2.82 3.32
C LYS A 53 11.38 -3.79 2.42
N SER A 54 12.11 -4.67 1.70
CA SER A 54 11.50 -5.65 0.78
C SER A 54 11.00 -6.89 1.53
N ILE A 55 10.08 -6.68 2.47
CA ILE A 55 9.44 -7.72 3.28
C ILE A 55 7.91 -7.59 3.21
N ARG A 56 7.23 -8.71 3.44
CA ARG A 56 5.76 -8.77 3.35
C ARG A 56 5.11 -8.34 4.66
N VAL A 57 5.22 -7.04 4.95
CA VAL A 57 4.54 -6.40 6.07
C VAL A 57 3.76 -5.19 5.54
N VAL A 58 2.48 -5.15 5.86
CA VAL A 58 1.55 -4.07 5.49
C VAL A 58 0.79 -3.65 6.73
N ILE A 59 0.50 -2.37 6.87
CA ILE A 59 -0.46 -1.86 7.85
C ILE A 59 -1.62 -1.19 7.12
N VAL A 60 -2.81 -1.30 7.71
CA VAL A 60 -4.03 -0.65 7.24
C VAL A 60 -4.68 0.07 8.40
N ASP A 61 -5.00 1.34 8.20
CA ASP A 61 -5.70 2.19 9.16
C ASP A 61 -6.91 2.80 8.47
N LEU A 62 -8.08 2.21 8.69
CA LEU A 62 -9.35 2.70 8.16
C LEU A 62 -10.14 3.50 9.21
N ASP A 63 -9.66 3.59 10.45
CA ASP A 63 -10.29 4.41 11.47
C ASP A 63 -10.35 5.89 11.06
N VAL A 64 -9.37 6.34 10.28
CA VAL A 64 -9.34 7.71 9.70
C VAL A 64 -10.56 8.00 8.80
N LEU A 65 -11.25 6.97 8.32
CA LEU A 65 -12.45 7.06 7.49
C LEU A 65 -13.74 6.78 8.25
N SER A 66 -13.67 6.59 9.58
CA SER A 66 -14.81 6.15 10.39
C SER A 66 -15.96 7.15 10.44
N ASP A 67 -15.72 8.43 10.19
CA ASP A 67 -16.79 9.45 10.09
C ASP A 67 -17.68 9.20 8.86
N THR A 68 -17.10 8.70 7.77
CA THR A 68 -17.84 8.36 6.54
C THR A 68 -18.28 6.91 6.54
N PHE A 69 -17.49 6.00 7.07
CA PHE A 69 -17.69 4.56 7.12
C PHE A 69 -17.63 4.07 8.57
N PRO A 70 -18.73 4.17 9.35
CA PRO A 70 -18.72 3.83 10.78
C PRO A 70 -18.28 2.40 11.10
N GLU A 71 -18.41 1.47 10.14
CA GLU A 71 -17.97 0.07 10.27
C GLU A 71 -16.45 -0.06 10.43
N TYR A 72 -15.67 0.96 10.04
CA TYR A 72 -14.21 0.97 10.15
C TYR A 72 -13.70 1.67 11.41
N LYS A 73 -14.59 1.99 12.35
CA LYS A 73 -14.15 2.54 13.62
C LYS A 73 -13.18 1.60 14.33
N ASP A 74 -12.07 2.15 14.79
CA ASP A 74 -10.98 1.43 15.47
C ASP A 74 -10.30 0.37 14.59
N TYR A 75 -10.53 0.37 13.26
CA TYR A 75 -9.88 -0.57 12.35
C TYR A 75 -8.43 -0.15 12.09
N ARG A 76 -7.51 -0.78 12.80
CA ARG A 76 -6.05 -0.62 12.66
C ARG A 76 -5.40 -1.98 12.81
N HIS A 77 -4.91 -2.55 11.71
CA HIS A 77 -4.36 -3.90 11.68
C HIS A 77 -3.10 -4.00 10.85
N ALA A 78 -2.22 -4.95 11.23
CA ALA A 78 -1.09 -5.36 10.44
C ALA A 78 -1.41 -6.64 9.68
N PHE A 79 -0.84 -6.76 8.49
CA PHE A 79 -0.93 -7.92 7.61
C PHE A 79 0.50 -8.38 7.34
N ILE A 80 0.88 -9.51 7.95
CA ILE A 80 2.22 -10.06 7.88
C ILE A 80 2.18 -11.30 7.01
N ASN A 81 3.15 -11.43 6.10
CA ASN A 81 3.23 -12.54 5.14
C ASN A 81 1.92 -12.72 4.35
N GLY A 82 1.28 -11.60 4.01
CA GLY A 82 0.01 -11.59 3.31
C GLY A 82 0.15 -11.96 1.83
N HIS A 83 -0.81 -12.77 1.35
CA HIS A 83 -0.92 -13.15 -0.05
C HIS A 83 -2.39 -13.12 -0.46
N ILE A 84 -2.67 -12.54 -1.63
CA ILE A 84 -3.98 -12.68 -2.27
C ILE A 84 -3.95 -13.99 -3.03
N LEU A 85 -4.81 -14.92 -2.62
CA LEU A 85 -4.87 -16.26 -3.20
C LEU A 85 -5.83 -16.33 -4.39
N GLU A 86 -6.87 -15.47 -4.38
CA GLU A 86 -7.90 -15.47 -5.42
C GLU A 86 -8.52 -14.07 -5.54
N TYR A 87 -8.84 -13.71 -6.79
CA TYR A 87 -9.63 -12.50 -7.12
C TYR A 87 -10.97 -12.95 -7.66
N ASP A 88 -12.06 -12.40 -7.12
CA ASP A 88 -13.38 -12.64 -7.70
C ASP A 88 -13.60 -11.65 -8.86
N ASP A 89 -13.35 -12.14 -10.08
CA ASP A 89 -13.43 -11.34 -11.29
C ASP A 89 -14.88 -11.15 -11.80
N SER A 90 -15.88 -11.73 -11.13
CA SER A 90 -17.28 -11.59 -11.51
C SER A 90 -17.80 -10.16 -11.39
N GLU A 91 -17.27 -9.41 -10.42
CA GLU A 91 -17.59 -8.01 -10.21
C GLU A 91 -16.33 -7.17 -9.99
N THR A 92 -16.26 -6.05 -10.72
CA THR A 92 -15.22 -5.04 -10.57
C THR A 92 -15.81 -3.69 -10.24
N GLU A 93 -14.97 -2.82 -9.67
CA GLU A 93 -15.33 -1.45 -9.35
C GLU A 93 -14.17 -0.52 -9.73
N THR A 94 -14.50 0.65 -10.25
CA THR A 94 -13.53 1.69 -10.57
C THR A 94 -13.62 2.80 -9.53
N MET A 95 -12.50 3.09 -8.88
CA MET A 95 -12.39 4.16 -7.88
C MET A 95 -11.11 4.94 -8.06
N GLU A 96 -11.11 6.20 -7.63
CA GLU A 96 -9.90 7.00 -7.58
C GLU A 96 -8.96 6.47 -6.49
N GLU A 97 -7.68 6.33 -6.85
CA GLU A 97 -6.61 5.96 -5.94
C GLU A 97 -5.48 6.98 -6.00
N GLY A 98 -4.79 7.11 -4.87
CA GLY A 98 -3.53 7.81 -4.74
C GLY A 98 -2.56 6.95 -3.94
N CYS A 99 -1.29 7.32 -3.90
CA CYS A 99 -0.26 6.58 -3.19
C CYS A 99 0.77 7.53 -2.61
N LEU A 100 1.19 7.27 -1.36
CA LEU A 100 2.22 8.06 -0.70
C LEU A 100 3.56 8.03 -1.45
N SER A 101 3.83 6.96 -2.20
CA SER A 101 5.03 6.83 -3.05
C SER A 101 4.92 7.54 -4.40
N LEU A 102 3.72 8.02 -4.77
CA LEU A 102 3.46 8.82 -5.97
C LEU A 102 2.72 10.11 -5.58
N PRO A 103 3.38 11.01 -4.84
CA PRO A 103 2.73 12.22 -4.34
C PRO A 103 2.11 13.08 -5.42
N GLY A 104 0.88 13.54 -5.18
CA GLY A 104 0.15 14.44 -6.09
C GLY A 104 -0.48 13.75 -7.30
N LEU A 105 -0.38 12.42 -7.41
CA LEU A 105 -0.93 11.67 -8.54
C LEU A 105 -2.16 10.88 -8.08
N HIS A 106 -3.30 11.11 -8.74
CA HIS A 106 -4.55 10.42 -8.51
C HIS A 106 -5.13 9.95 -9.82
N GLU A 107 -5.57 8.71 -9.90
CA GLU A 107 -6.16 8.12 -11.10
C GLU A 107 -7.23 7.09 -10.73
N ASN A 108 -8.19 6.91 -11.63
CA ASN A 108 -9.19 5.87 -11.47
C ASN A 108 -8.60 4.49 -11.78
N VAL A 109 -8.77 3.56 -10.84
CA VAL A 109 -8.26 2.19 -10.94
C VAL A 109 -9.42 1.21 -10.82
N THR A 110 -9.50 0.26 -11.74
CA THR A 110 -10.47 -0.82 -11.71
C THR A 110 -9.89 -2.03 -10.98
N ARG A 111 -10.60 -2.52 -9.97
CA ARG A 111 -10.20 -3.68 -9.16
C ARG A 111 -11.37 -4.61 -8.91
N ALA A 112 -11.07 -5.87 -8.58
CA ALA A 112 -12.07 -6.82 -8.08
C ALA A 112 -12.71 -6.28 -6.79
N LYS A 113 -14.02 -6.49 -6.62
CA LYS A 113 -14.74 -6.11 -5.38
C LYS A 113 -14.44 -7.04 -4.21
N ARG A 114 -14.08 -8.29 -4.49
CA ARG A 114 -13.78 -9.33 -3.49
C ARG A 114 -12.48 -10.03 -3.81
N ILE A 115 -11.75 -10.35 -2.75
CA ILE A 115 -10.49 -11.09 -2.82
C ILE A 115 -10.43 -12.13 -1.70
N TYR A 116 -9.78 -13.26 -1.95
CA TYR A 116 -9.49 -14.27 -0.94
C TYR A 116 -8.06 -14.09 -0.48
N VAL A 117 -7.86 -13.81 0.82
CA VAL A 117 -6.59 -13.35 1.38
C VAL A 117 -6.15 -14.25 2.51
N LYS A 118 -4.85 -14.54 2.57
CA LYS A 118 -4.20 -15.22 3.68
C LYS A 118 -3.14 -14.31 4.28
N TRP A 119 -3.13 -14.16 5.61
CA TRP A 119 -2.15 -13.33 6.32
C TRP A 119 -2.02 -13.74 7.77
N LEU A 120 -0.96 -13.26 8.43
CA LEU A 120 -0.83 -13.24 9.88
C LEU A 120 -1.16 -11.83 10.39
N ASP A 121 -1.91 -11.73 11.47
CA ASP A 121 -2.18 -10.44 12.11
C ASP A 121 -1.02 -10.00 13.03
N GLU A 122 -1.17 -8.87 13.71
CA GLU A 122 -0.17 -8.31 14.64
C GLU A 122 0.18 -9.22 15.81
N ASN A 123 -0.66 -10.22 16.10
CA ASN A 123 -0.44 -11.24 17.12
C ASN A 123 0.10 -12.55 16.51
N LEU A 124 0.44 -12.54 15.22
CA LEU A 124 0.89 -13.70 14.44
C LEU A 124 -0.16 -14.84 14.37
N VAL A 125 -1.43 -14.49 14.47
CA VAL A 125 -2.56 -15.40 14.25
C VAL A 125 -2.90 -15.44 12.78
N GLU A 126 -3.04 -16.64 12.22
CA GLU A 126 -3.35 -16.84 10.81
C GLU A 126 -4.82 -16.55 10.50
N HIS A 127 -5.05 -15.84 9.40
CA HIS A 127 -6.36 -15.56 8.82
C HIS A 127 -6.36 -15.99 7.36
N GLU A 128 -7.47 -16.52 6.92
CA GLU A 128 -7.69 -16.90 5.52
C GLU A 128 -9.16 -16.74 5.22
N GLU A 129 -9.53 -15.69 4.49
CA GLU A 129 -10.94 -15.33 4.31
C GLU A 129 -11.17 -14.48 3.06
N TRP A 130 -12.43 -14.45 2.61
CA TRP A 130 -12.88 -13.48 1.63
C TRP A 130 -13.02 -12.10 2.27
N VAL A 131 -12.52 -11.09 1.57
CA VAL A 131 -12.59 -9.68 1.97
C VAL A 131 -13.24 -8.89 0.84
N ASP A 132 -14.16 -8.01 1.17
CA ASP A 132 -14.85 -7.12 0.24
C ASP A 132 -14.80 -5.65 0.69
N GLY A 133 -15.52 -4.79 -0.02
CA GLY A 133 -15.64 -3.38 0.30
C GLY A 133 -14.35 -2.60 0.15
N TYR A 134 -14.29 -1.46 0.82
CA TYR A 134 -13.14 -0.57 0.74
C TYR A 134 -11.86 -1.22 1.30
N LEU A 135 -12.00 -2.09 2.31
CA LEU A 135 -10.88 -2.86 2.84
C LEU A 135 -10.21 -3.71 1.74
N ALA A 136 -11.01 -4.39 0.89
CA ALA A 136 -10.46 -5.16 -0.23
C ALA A 136 -9.70 -4.26 -1.22
N ARG A 137 -10.16 -3.03 -1.45
CA ARG A 137 -9.49 -2.02 -2.27
C ARG A 137 -8.12 -1.69 -1.71
N VAL A 138 -8.05 -1.37 -0.42
CA VAL A 138 -6.81 -0.98 0.26
C VAL A 138 -5.83 -2.16 0.30
N ILE A 139 -6.29 -3.36 0.63
CA ILE A 139 -5.45 -4.56 0.63
C ILE A 139 -4.84 -4.80 -0.76
N GLN A 140 -5.62 -4.71 -1.83
CA GLN A 140 -5.11 -4.90 -3.19
C GLN A 140 -4.03 -3.85 -3.53
N HIS A 141 -4.25 -2.60 -3.17
CA HIS A 141 -3.29 -1.53 -3.38
C HIS A 141 -1.97 -1.79 -2.64
N GLU A 142 -2.06 -2.11 -1.34
CA GLU A 142 -0.86 -2.33 -0.52
C GLU A 142 -0.15 -3.64 -0.87
N PHE A 143 -0.89 -4.70 -1.19
CA PHE A 143 -0.29 -5.98 -1.59
C PHE A 143 0.31 -5.92 -3.00
N ASP A 144 -0.13 -5.00 -3.86
CA ASP A 144 0.57 -4.70 -5.11
C ASP A 144 2.02 -4.27 -4.84
N HIS A 145 2.24 -3.44 -3.82
CA HIS A 145 3.61 -3.07 -3.43
C HIS A 145 4.46 -4.28 -3.06
N LEU A 146 3.86 -5.30 -2.44
CA LEU A 146 4.57 -6.55 -2.11
C LEU A 146 4.96 -7.35 -3.36
N GLU A 147 4.26 -7.14 -4.47
CA GLU A 147 4.53 -7.78 -5.77
C GLU A 147 5.33 -6.86 -6.72
N GLY A 148 5.88 -5.77 -6.21
CA GLY A 148 6.66 -4.82 -7.01
C GLY A 148 5.83 -3.98 -7.98
N ARG A 149 4.56 -3.75 -7.67
CA ARG A 149 3.61 -2.99 -8.50
C ARG A 149 3.13 -1.74 -7.79
N VAL A 150 2.78 -0.74 -8.57
CA VAL A 150 2.11 0.49 -8.12
C VAL A 150 0.79 0.66 -8.87
N PHE A 151 -0.12 1.47 -8.32
CA PHE A 151 -1.48 1.58 -8.87
C PHE A 151 -1.51 2.06 -10.33
N THR A 152 -0.53 2.86 -10.76
CA THR A 152 -0.43 3.34 -12.15
C THR A 152 -0.14 2.23 -13.15
N ASP A 153 0.40 1.09 -12.71
CA ASP A 153 0.61 -0.09 -13.57
C ASP A 153 -0.71 -0.70 -14.02
N ARG A 154 -1.81 -0.44 -13.31
CA ARG A 154 -3.14 -0.97 -13.60
C ARG A 154 -3.99 -0.07 -14.48
N LEU A 155 -3.46 1.06 -14.92
CA LEU A 155 -4.15 1.98 -15.81
C LEU A 155 -4.19 1.44 -17.24
N THR A 156 -5.18 1.91 -18.01
CA THR A 156 -5.20 1.67 -19.45
C THR A 156 -3.97 2.29 -20.13
N PRO A 157 -3.51 1.77 -21.29
CA PRO A 157 -2.38 2.35 -22.01
C PRO A 157 -2.58 3.85 -22.30
N PHE A 158 -3.81 4.26 -22.62
CA PHE A 158 -4.15 5.66 -22.85
C PHE A 158 -3.91 6.53 -21.61
N ARG A 159 -4.38 6.08 -20.43
CA ARG A 159 -4.18 6.83 -19.17
C ARG A 159 -2.71 6.86 -18.77
N LYS A 160 -1.97 5.77 -18.95
CA LYS A 160 -0.52 5.74 -18.73
C LYS A 160 0.20 6.79 -19.55
N GLN A 161 -0.16 6.94 -20.81
CA GLN A 161 0.41 7.96 -21.69
C GLN A 161 0.12 9.38 -21.18
N MET A 162 -1.10 9.62 -20.71
CA MET A 162 -1.53 10.93 -20.20
C MET A 162 -0.75 11.38 -18.96
N ILE A 163 -0.26 10.45 -18.13
CA ILE A 163 0.47 10.76 -16.89
C ILE A 163 1.99 10.62 -17.04
N THR A 164 2.50 10.33 -18.22
CA THR A 164 3.94 10.07 -18.46
C THR A 164 4.82 11.22 -17.96
N SER A 165 4.44 12.47 -18.19
CA SER A 165 5.19 13.63 -17.72
C SER A 165 5.24 13.75 -16.20
N LYS A 166 4.15 13.41 -15.52
CA LYS A 166 4.08 13.41 -14.06
C LYS A 166 4.95 12.30 -13.47
N LEU A 167 4.91 11.10 -14.04
CA LEU A 167 5.79 9.99 -13.64
C LEU A 167 7.25 10.33 -13.85
N LYS A 168 7.59 10.95 -14.97
CA LYS A 168 8.95 11.40 -15.27
C LYS A 168 9.44 12.43 -14.25
N ALA A 169 8.59 13.34 -13.82
CA ALA A 169 8.92 14.31 -12.77
C ALA A 169 9.24 13.60 -11.44
N LEU A 170 8.49 12.58 -11.05
CA LEU A 170 8.76 11.77 -9.86
C LEU A 170 10.12 11.07 -9.97
N LEU A 171 10.42 10.47 -11.13
CA LEU A 171 11.73 9.84 -11.41
C LEU A 171 12.90 10.81 -11.27
N GLN A 172 12.67 12.08 -11.53
CA GLN A 172 13.68 13.15 -11.43
C GLN A 172 13.76 13.75 -10.02
N GLY A 173 12.99 13.23 -9.07
CA GLY A 173 12.92 13.74 -7.70
C GLY A 173 12.22 15.08 -7.55
N LYS A 174 11.43 15.50 -8.54
CA LYS A 174 10.63 16.73 -8.49
C LYS A 174 9.34 16.47 -7.71
N ILE A 175 9.45 16.50 -6.39
CA ILE A 175 8.37 16.09 -5.48
C ILE A 175 8.04 17.25 -4.55
N ARG A 176 6.74 17.52 -4.38
CA ARG A 176 6.21 18.43 -3.37
C ARG A 176 5.14 17.69 -2.56
N CYS A 177 5.41 17.50 -1.28
CA CYS A 177 4.46 16.94 -0.32
C CYS A 177 4.85 17.38 1.09
N HIS A 178 3.94 17.19 2.05
CA HIS A 178 4.14 17.63 3.44
C HIS A 178 4.89 16.60 4.30
N TYR A 179 5.16 15.41 3.77
CA TYR A 179 5.87 14.37 4.48
C TYR A 179 7.27 14.15 3.91
N ARG A 180 8.12 13.54 4.71
CA ARG A 180 9.50 13.25 4.33
C ARG A 180 9.56 12.10 3.32
N VAL A 181 10.31 12.29 2.25
CA VAL A 181 10.47 11.30 1.19
C VAL A 181 11.94 10.95 0.96
N GLU A 182 12.14 9.74 0.44
CA GLU A 182 13.41 9.27 -0.11
C GLU A 182 13.25 9.10 -1.61
N ALA A 183 13.61 10.14 -2.36
CA ALA A 183 13.45 10.20 -3.81
C ALA A 183 14.56 9.40 -4.52
N PRO A 184 14.33 8.95 -5.78
CA PRO A 184 15.37 8.34 -6.59
C PRO A 184 16.57 9.28 -6.75
N ARG A 185 17.78 8.73 -6.68
CA ARG A 185 18.99 9.48 -6.98
C ARG A 185 19.16 9.57 -8.50
N LYS A 186 19.64 10.74 -8.95
CA LYS A 186 20.03 10.96 -10.34
C LYS A 186 21.26 10.12 -10.70
#